data_fbc9f0b93734d5fb8ba3423374d881aa
#
_entry.id   fbc9f0b93734d5fb8ba3423374d881aa
#
_cell.length_a   1.000
_cell.length_b   1.000
_cell.length_c   1.000
_cell.angle_alpha   90.00
_cell.angle_beta   90.00
_cell.angle_gamma   90.00
#
_symmetry.space_group_name_H-M   'P 1'
#
loop_
_entity.id
_entity.type
_entity.pdbx_description
1 polymer ?
#
loop_
_entity_poly.entity_id
_entity_poly.type
_entity_poly.pdbx_seq_one_letter_code
_entity_poly.pdbx_strand_id
1 'polypeptide(L)'
;SVSIFKGDVVVEASGNNIENFQGNVYINKTSYQNPKGTYNFDDFTIISSFDQNRIRTITVNSPDIVEGEIVGKYEFNQLENLVKNSLGSLYTNFKPSKVKKGQFLKFNFSIYNKIIEIFYPDISIGSNTIIKGNINSDNQEFKLNFNSPQIIASDNTFDKQGYYKIHYQI
;
A
#
# COMPACT_ATOMS: atom_id res chain seq x y z
N SER A 1 11.97 13.92 17.50
CA SER A 1 10.53 13.97 17.77
C SER A 1 10.03 12.55 18.01
N VAL A 2 9.26 12.33 19.07
CA VAL A 2 8.69 11.02 19.39
C VAL A 2 7.33 10.96 18.75
N SER A 3 7.08 9.87 17.98
CA SER A 3 5.76 9.51 17.49
C SER A 3 5.23 8.33 18.31
N ILE A 4 3.96 8.38 18.70
CA ILE A 4 3.33 7.33 19.50
C ILE A 4 2.12 6.81 18.76
N PHE A 5 2.10 5.49 18.52
CA PHE A 5 0.95 4.78 18.02
C PHE A 5 0.30 3.99 19.16
N LYS A 6 -1.02 4.04 19.26
CA LYS A 6 -1.81 3.30 20.27
C LYS A 6 -2.97 2.60 19.57
N GLY A 7 -3.32 1.43 20.07
CA GLY A 7 -4.47 0.66 19.61
C GLY A 7 -4.56 -0.67 20.35
N ASP A 8 -5.76 -1.22 20.41
CA ASP A 8 -6.01 -2.57 20.91
C ASP A 8 -5.89 -3.55 19.74
N VAL A 9 -4.97 -4.51 19.82
CA VAL A 9 -4.70 -5.46 18.73
C VAL A 9 -5.23 -6.84 19.12
N VAL A 10 -6.09 -7.41 18.27
CA VAL A 10 -6.57 -8.79 18.36
C VAL A 10 -6.11 -9.54 17.12
N VAL A 11 -5.50 -10.72 17.32
CA VAL A 11 -5.00 -11.57 16.25
C VAL A 11 -5.68 -12.94 16.34
N GLU A 12 -6.36 -13.31 15.28
CA GLU A 12 -7.01 -14.62 15.10
C GLU A 12 -6.40 -15.29 13.88
N ALA A 13 -5.30 -16.01 14.06
CA ALA A 13 -4.52 -16.48 12.93
C ALA A 13 -3.85 -17.83 13.18
N SER A 14 -3.43 -18.43 12.09
CA SER A 14 -2.56 -19.59 12.00
C SER A 14 -1.29 -19.26 11.23
N GLY A 15 -0.28 -20.12 11.36
CA GLY A 15 1.04 -19.92 10.79
C GLY A 15 2.09 -19.69 11.88
N ASN A 16 3.35 -19.93 11.54
CA ASN A 16 4.47 -19.79 12.47
C ASN A 16 5.43 -18.64 12.11
N ASN A 17 5.17 -17.97 11.01
CA ASN A 17 5.92 -16.78 10.55
C ASN A 17 5.08 -15.97 9.56
N ILE A 18 5.59 -14.80 9.16
CA ILE A 18 4.89 -13.89 8.24
C ILE A 18 4.64 -14.51 6.86
N GLU A 19 5.48 -15.45 6.42
CA GLU A 19 5.35 -16.08 5.09
C GLU A 19 4.18 -17.05 4.99
N ASN A 20 3.72 -17.58 6.12
CA ASN A 20 2.58 -18.52 6.16
C ASN A 20 1.45 -18.06 7.10
N PHE A 21 1.49 -16.80 7.51
CA PHE A 21 0.41 -16.19 8.30
C PHE A 21 -0.89 -16.18 7.51
N GLN A 22 -1.95 -16.73 8.12
CA GLN A 22 -3.30 -16.77 7.59
C GLN A 22 -4.28 -16.50 8.72
N GLY A 23 -5.17 -15.53 8.55
CA GLY A 23 -6.15 -15.13 9.54
C GLY A 23 -6.43 -13.65 9.54
N ASN A 24 -6.94 -13.17 10.66
CA ASN A 24 -7.42 -11.82 10.83
C ASN A 24 -6.60 -11.07 11.90
N VAL A 25 -6.35 -9.80 11.65
CA VAL A 25 -5.82 -8.85 12.63
C VAL A 25 -6.81 -7.69 12.71
N TYR A 26 -7.27 -7.42 13.92
CA TYR A 26 -8.14 -6.30 14.23
C TYR A 26 -7.37 -5.31 15.09
N ILE A 27 -7.39 -4.03 14.72
CA ILE A 27 -6.77 -2.96 15.49
C ILE A 27 -7.85 -1.92 15.76
N ASN A 28 -8.24 -1.82 17.03
CA ASN A 28 -9.35 -0.97 17.46
C ASN A 28 -8.85 0.20 18.30
N LYS A 29 -9.64 1.25 18.43
CA LYS A 29 -9.33 2.45 19.21
C LYS A 29 -7.97 3.03 18.84
N THR A 30 -7.70 3.11 17.56
CA THR A 30 -6.40 3.48 17.03
C THR A 30 -6.18 4.97 17.10
N SER A 31 -5.02 5.38 17.57
CA SER A 31 -4.57 6.76 17.51
C SER A 31 -3.09 6.86 17.19
N TYR A 32 -2.73 7.92 16.49
CA TYR A 32 -1.36 8.29 16.20
C TYR A 32 -1.11 9.71 16.70
N GLN A 33 -0.09 9.87 17.50
CA GLN A 33 0.33 11.17 18.02
C GLN A 33 1.71 11.52 17.51
N ASN A 34 1.86 12.73 17.00
CA ASN A 34 3.12 13.32 16.60
C ASN A 34 3.21 14.77 17.13
N PRO A 35 4.30 15.51 16.90
CA PRO A 35 4.42 16.92 17.34
C PRO A 35 3.35 17.86 16.78
N LYS A 36 2.67 17.50 15.69
CA LYS A 36 1.63 18.32 15.06
C LYS A 36 0.24 18.08 15.66
N GLY A 37 0.01 16.91 16.29
CA GLY A 37 -1.28 16.59 16.88
C GLY A 37 -1.52 15.12 17.17
N THR A 38 -2.76 14.82 17.55
CA THR A 38 -3.26 13.45 17.73
C THR A 38 -4.34 13.18 16.71
N TYR A 39 -4.19 12.08 15.99
CA TYR A 39 -5.10 11.60 14.95
C TYR A 39 -5.76 10.32 15.45
N ASN A 40 -7.08 10.29 15.49
CA ASN A 40 -7.85 9.10 15.81
C ASN A 40 -8.35 8.46 14.54
N PHE A 41 -8.34 7.13 14.48
CA PHE A 41 -8.75 6.35 13.33
C PHE A 41 -9.90 5.42 13.67
N ASP A 42 -10.69 5.10 12.66
CA ASP A 42 -11.65 4.02 12.74
C ASP A 42 -10.94 2.66 12.82
N ASP A 43 -11.69 1.64 13.18
CA ASP A 43 -11.15 0.29 13.33
C ASP A 43 -10.47 -0.19 12.04
N PHE A 44 -9.35 -0.87 12.23
CA PHE A 44 -8.50 -1.34 11.16
C PHE A 44 -8.51 -2.87 11.12
N THR A 45 -8.83 -3.45 9.98
CA THR A 45 -8.85 -4.90 9.79
C THR A 45 -7.89 -5.30 8.69
N ILE A 46 -7.06 -6.31 8.96
CA ILE A 46 -6.20 -6.95 7.97
C ILE A 46 -6.57 -8.43 7.92
N ILE A 47 -6.87 -8.94 6.74
CA ILE A 47 -7.18 -10.35 6.51
C ILE A 47 -6.16 -10.92 5.55
N SER A 48 -5.52 -12.04 5.93
CA SER A 48 -4.60 -12.78 5.07
C SER A 48 -5.13 -14.18 4.82
N SER A 49 -5.25 -14.57 3.57
CA SER A 49 -5.68 -15.91 3.14
C SER A 49 -4.85 -16.43 1.98
N PHE A 50 -4.90 -17.74 1.77
CA PHE A 50 -4.29 -18.41 0.61
C PHE A 50 -5.34 -19.21 -0.15
N ASP A 51 -5.25 -19.19 -1.45
CA ASP A 51 -6.01 -20.10 -2.29
C ASP A 51 -5.31 -21.47 -2.43
N GLN A 52 -5.93 -22.37 -3.23
CA GLN A 52 -5.41 -23.72 -3.50
C GLN A 52 -4.05 -23.72 -4.24
N ASN A 53 -3.74 -22.65 -4.96
CA ASN A 53 -2.49 -22.46 -5.70
C ASN A 53 -1.41 -21.72 -4.89
N ARG A 54 -1.67 -21.51 -3.58
CA ARG A 54 -0.79 -20.75 -2.68
C ARG A 54 -0.63 -19.29 -3.10
N ILE A 55 -1.64 -18.74 -3.77
CA ILE A 55 -1.72 -17.31 -4.02
C ILE A 55 -2.30 -16.66 -2.76
N ARG A 56 -1.58 -15.68 -2.23
CA ARG A 56 -1.99 -14.93 -1.05
C ARG A 56 -2.89 -13.77 -1.45
N THR A 57 -3.95 -13.57 -0.68
CA THR A 57 -4.72 -12.34 -0.67
C THR A 57 -4.58 -11.69 0.70
N ILE A 58 -4.15 -10.44 0.74
CA ILE A 58 -4.20 -9.59 1.94
C ILE A 58 -5.19 -8.48 1.67
N THR A 59 -6.26 -8.45 2.45
CA THR A 59 -7.25 -7.38 2.41
C THR A 59 -7.01 -6.45 3.60
N VAL A 60 -7.04 -5.16 3.35
CA VAL A 60 -6.94 -4.11 4.35
C VAL A 60 -8.22 -3.29 4.31
N ASN A 61 -8.82 -3.06 5.45
CA ASN A 61 -10.02 -2.26 5.58
C ASN A 61 -9.88 -1.30 6.77
N SER A 62 -9.77 -0.02 6.45
CA SER A 62 -9.85 1.10 7.38
C SER A 62 -10.55 2.24 6.65
N PRO A 63 -11.83 2.50 6.93
CA PRO A 63 -12.68 3.39 6.12
C PRO A 63 -12.21 4.85 6.05
N ASP A 64 -11.28 5.25 6.90
CA ASP A 64 -10.74 6.61 6.94
C ASP A 64 -9.26 6.72 6.58
N ILE A 65 -8.58 5.60 6.35
CA ILE A 65 -7.14 5.55 6.03
C ILE A 65 -6.89 4.93 4.66
N VAL A 66 -7.21 3.64 4.52
CA VAL A 66 -6.95 2.86 3.31
C VAL A 66 -7.83 1.61 3.26
N GLU A 67 -8.40 1.34 2.12
CA GLU A 67 -9.13 0.11 1.84
C GLU A 67 -8.62 -0.52 0.56
N GLY A 68 -8.52 -1.83 0.53
CA GLY A 68 -8.11 -2.53 -0.68
C GLY A 68 -7.43 -3.86 -0.42
N GLU A 69 -6.73 -4.34 -1.43
CA GLU A 69 -6.14 -5.66 -1.39
C GLU A 69 -4.81 -5.76 -2.13
N ILE A 70 -4.01 -6.73 -1.70
CA ILE A 70 -2.84 -7.24 -2.42
C ILE A 70 -3.07 -8.71 -2.71
N VAL A 71 -2.95 -9.11 -3.95
CA VAL A 71 -3.07 -10.50 -4.39
C VAL A 71 -1.80 -10.92 -5.10
N GLY A 72 -1.19 -12.04 -4.69
CA GLY A 72 0.03 -12.49 -5.36
C GLY A 72 0.71 -13.70 -4.75
N LYS A 73 1.80 -14.07 -5.37
CA LYS A 73 2.72 -15.09 -4.89
C LYS A 73 4.08 -14.43 -4.72
N TYR A 74 4.46 -14.16 -3.49
CA TYR A 74 5.66 -13.41 -3.15
C TYR A 74 6.17 -13.80 -1.76
N GLU A 75 7.45 -13.55 -1.51
CA GLU A 75 8.07 -13.66 -0.20
C GLU A 75 8.22 -12.25 0.40
N PHE A 76 7.80 -12.07 1.65
CA PHE A 76 7.87 -10.76 2.31
C PHE A 76 9.28 -10.21 2.38
N ASN A 77 10.27 -11.07 2.63
CA ASN A 77 11.67 -10.67 2.68
C ASN A 77 12.24 -10.21 1.34
N GLN A 78 11.52 -10.44 0.23
CA GLN A 78 11.92 -10.01 -1.11
C GLN A 78 11.08 -8.84 -1.64
N LEU A 79 10.00 -8.45 -0.95
CA LEU A 79 9.12 -7.37 -1.40
C LEU A 79 9.86 -6.06 -1.66
N GLU A 80 10.79 -5.70 -0.78
CA GLU A 80 11.59 -4.49 -0.94
C GLU A 80 12.37 -4.52 -2.26
N ASN A 81 13.03 -5.64 -2.55
CA ASN A 81 13.78 -5.79 -3.80
C ASN A 81 12.88 -5.87 -5.03
N LEU A 82 11.71 -6.51 -4.93
CA LEU A 82 10.71 -6.52 -6.00
C LEU A 82 10.26 -5.11 -6.36
N VAL A 83 9.92 -4.30 -5.35
CA VAL A 83 9.51 -2.91 -5.55
C VAL A 83 10.66 -2.07 -6.09
N LYS A 84 11.85 -2.18 -5.50
CA LYS A 84 13.04 -1.45 -5.96
C LYS A 84 13.42 -1.79 -7.39
N ASN A 85 13.40 -3.08 -7.75
CA ASN A 85 13.70 -3.52 -9.12
C ASN A 85 12.68 -2.96 -10.12
N SER A 86 11.41 -2.99 -9.73
CA SER A 86 10.32 -2.50 -10.57
C SER A 86 10.40 -1.00 -10.80
N LEU A 87 10.63 -0.22 -9.73
CA LEU A 87 10.84 1.23 -9.85
C LEU A 87 12.16 1.55 -10.55
N GLY A 88 13.20 0.79 -10.25
CA GLY A 88 14.54 0.98 -10.81
C GLY A 88 14.59 0.72 -12.32
N SER A 89 13.73 -0.14 -12.84
CA SER A 89 13.62 -0.39 -14.29
C SER A 89 13.28 0.88 -15.09
N LEU A 90 12.79 1.93 -14.42
CA LEU A 90 12.54 3.24 -15.03
C LEU A 90 13.82 4.05 -15.25
N TYR A 91 14.95 3.62 -14.72
CA TYR A 91 16.24 4.34 -14.81
C TYR A 91 17.28 3.54 -15.59
N THR A 92 17.90 4.17 -16.58
CA THR A 92 18.87 3.53 -17.50
C THR A 92 20.10 2.92 -16.83
N ASN A 93 20.50 3.39 -15.64
CA ASN A 93 21.69 2.93 -14.93
C ASN A 93 21.38 2.06 -13.71
N PHE A 94 20.14 1.62 -13.55
CA PHE A 94 19.75 0.81 -12.41
C PHE A 94 20.28 -0.63 -12.54
N LYS A 95 20.88 -1.14 -11.46
CA LYS A 95 21.30 -2.54 -11.35
C LYS A 95 20.31 -3.29 -10.46
N PRO A 96 19.50 -4.20 -11.01
CA PRO A 96 18.50 -4.90 -10.22
C PRO A 96 19.14 -5.86 -9.20
N SER A 97 18.56 -5.93 -8.02
CA SER A 97 18.86 -6.96 -7.03
C SER A 97 18.32 -8.31 -7.49
N LYS A 98 19.00 -9.40 -7.08
CA LYS A 98 18.51 -10.74 -7.35
C LYS A 98 17.22 -10.99 -6.56
N VAL A 99 16.17 -11.43 -7.26
CA VAL A 99 14.90 -11.90 -6.68
C VAL A 99 14.56 -13.28 -7.24
N LYS A 100 13.83 -14.07 -6.47
CA LYS A 100 13.35 -15.36 -6.97
C LYS A 100 12.37 -15.15 -8.13
N LYS A 101 12.43 -16.04 -9.11
CA LYS A 101 11.45 -16.09 -10.21
C LYS A 101 10.09 -16.59 -9.73
N GLY A 102 9.06 -16.34 -10.52
CA GLY A 102 7.70 -16.79 -10.24
C GLY A 102 7.00 -15.95 -9.17
N GLN A 103 7.54 -14.78 -8.80
CA GLN A 103 6.90 -13.87 -7.89
C GLN A 103 6.12 -12.80 -8.65
N PHE A 104 4.90 -12.58 -8.20
CA PHE A 104 4.07 -11.49 -8.69
C PHE A 104 3.18 -10.96 -7.58
N LEU A 105 2.78 -9.70 -7.69
CA LEU A 105 1.74 -9.12 -6.86
C LEU A 105 0.93 -8.11 -7.67
N LYS A 106 -0.37 -8.08 -7.39
CA LYS A 106 -1.31 -7.07 -7.86
C LYS A 106 -1.86 -6.37 -6.65
N PHE A 107 -2.07 -5.08 -6.72
CA PHE A 107 -2.65 -4.30 -5.64
C PHE A 107 -3.67 -3.29 -6.17
N ASN A 108 -4.67 -3.02 -5.35
CA ASN A 108 -5.69 -2.03 -5.63
C ASN A 108 -6.16 -1.45 -4.29
N PHE A 109 -5.89 -0.16 -4.07
CA PHE A 109 -6.22 0.53 -2.84
C PHE A 109 -6.97 1.82 -3.12
N SER A 110 -8.03 2.05 -2.35
CA SER A 110 -8.60 3.37 -2.11
C SER A 110 -7.85 4.02 -0.96
N ILE A 111 -7.36 5.23 -1.15
CA ILE A 111 -6.57 5.96 -0.16
C ILE A 111 -7.35 7.19 0.27
N TYR A 112 -7.44 7.40 1.59
CA TYR A 112 -8.16 8.51 2.18
C TYR A 112 -7.21 9.61 2.64
N ASN A 113 -7.69 10.84 2.64
CA ASN A 113 -6.86 12.01 2.90
C ASN A 113 -6.18 11.99 4.27
N LYS A 114 -6.80 11.39 5.28
CA LYS A 114 -6.25 11.33 6.65
C LYS A 114 -4.84 10.72 6.71
N ILE A 115 -4.56 9.66 5.92
CA ILE A 115 -3.20 9.10 5.90
C ILE A 115 -2.20 10.06 5.25
N ILE A 116 -2.62 10.83 4.25
CA ILE A 116 -1.77 11.80 3.59
C ILE A 116 -1.45 12.97 4.54
N GLU A 117 -2.43 13.50 5.25
CA GLU A 117 -2.25 14.59 6.21
C GLU A 117 -1.24 14.26 7.32
N ILE A 118 -1.16 12.99 7.73
CA ILE A 118 -0.22 12.56 8.77
C ILE A 118 1.24 12.67 8.30
N PHE A 119 1.52 12.22 7.07
CA PHE A 119 2.88 12.14 6.54
C PHE A 119 3.26 13.38 5.74
N TYR A 120 2.32 13.95 5.01
CA TYR A 120 2.50 15.06 4.09
C TYR A 120 1.42 16.12 4.30
N PRO A 121 1.48 16.89 5.42
CA PRO A 121 0.42 17.84 5.80
C PRO A 121 0.19 18.98 4.80
N ASP A 122 1.17 19.23 3.93
CA ASP A 122 1.06 20.25 2.89
C ASP A 122 0.41 19.68 1.60
N ILE A 123 -0.01 18.41 1.62
CA ILE A 123 -0.68 17.74 0.51
C ILE A 123 -2.03 17.24 0.99
N SER A 124 -3.06 17.47 0.21
CA SER A 124 -4.34 16.78 0.35
C SER A 124 -4.78 16.16 -0.98
N ILE A 125 -5.52 15.07 -0.87
CA ILE A 125 -6.05 14.33 -2.02
C ILE A 125 -7.56 14.30 -1.97
N GLY A 126 -8.18 14.26 -3.14
CA GLY A 126 -9.64 14.16 -3.26
C GLY A 126 -10.17 12.80 -2.82
N SER A 127 -11.44 12.76 -2.46
CA SER A 127 -12.16 11.50 -2.27
C SER A 127 -12.09 10.63 -3.52
N ASN A 128 -12.15 9.30 -3.36
CA ASN A 128 -11.99 8.33 -4.45
C ASN A 128 -10.58 8.33 -5.10
N THR A 129 -9.55 8.66 -4.34
CA THR A 129 -8.17 8.44 -4.79
C THR A 129 -7.85 6.96 -4.78
N ILE A 130 -7.40 6.45 -5.94
CA ILE A 130 -7.11 5.02 -6.14
C ILE A 130 -5.66 4.86 -6.57
N ILE A 131 -4.96 3.92 -5.94
CA ILE A 131 -3.65 3.42 -6.36
C ILE A 131 -3.79 1.95 -6.69
N LYS A 132 -3.46 1.57 -7.91
CA LYS A 132 -3.46 0.17 -8.33
C LYS A 132 -2.26 -0.14 -9.22
N GLY A 133 -1.84 -1.38 -9.19
CA GLY A 133 -0.74 -1.79 -10.05
C GLY A 133 -0.44 -3.28 -9.96
N ASN A 134 0.58 -3.67 -10.69
CA ASN A 134 1.13 -5.01 -10.63
C ASN A 134 2.65 -5.00 -10.80
N ILE A 135 3.27 -5.98 -10.18
CA ILE A 135 4.69 -6.28 -10.25
C ILE A 135 4.83 -7.75 -10.65
N ASN A 136 5.76 -8.06 -11.55
CA ASN A 136 6.07 -9.44 -11.92
C ASN A 136 7.59 -9.57 -12.06
N SER A 137 8.17 -10.53 -11.33
CA SER A 137 9.63 -10.74 -11.27
C SER A 137 10.19 -11.37 -12.55
N ASP A 138 9.39 -12.11 -13.32
CA ASP A 138 9.90 -12.89 -14.44
C ASP A 138 10.14 -12.05 -15.68
N ASN A 139 9.29 -11.07 -15.92
CA ASN A 139 9.39 -10.14 -17.04
C ASN A 139 9.77 -8.71 -16.59
N GLN A 140 10.11 -8.52 -15.31
CA GLN A 140 10.43 -7.22 -14.72
C GLN A 140 9.32 -6.17 -14.94
N GLU A 141 8.08 -6.64 -15.04
CA GLU A 141 6.94 -5.76 -15.28
C GLU A 141 6.60 -4.98 -14.03
N PHE A 142 6.44 -3.66 -14.21
CA PHE A 142 5.86 -2.77 -13.22
C PHE A 142 4.82 -1.89 -13.89
N LYS A 143 3.59 -1.97 -13.38
CA LYS A 143 2.52 -1.07 -13.78
C LYS A 143 1.97 -0.39 -12.54
N LEU A 144 1.91 0.92 -12.57
CA LEU A 144 1.31 1.75 -11.52
C LEU A 144 0.28 2.68 -12.17
N ASN A 145 -0.90 2.71 -11.57
CA ASN A 145 -1.95 3.66 -11.91
C ASN A 145 -2.34 4.40 -10.63
N PHE A 146 -2.14 5.70 -10.62
CA PHE A 146 -2.61 6.59 -9.57
C PHE A 146 -3.69 7.49 -10.16
N ASN A 147 -4.86 7.50 -9.52
CA ASN A 147 -5.99 8.32 -9.94
C ASN A 147 -6.54 9.07 -8.72
N SER A 148 -6.44 10.39 -8.75
CA SER A 148 -7.06 11.26 -7.76
C SER A 148 -7.85 12.34 -8.48
N PRO A 149 -9.12 12.61 -8.08
CA PRO A 149 -9.90 13.68 -8.69
C PRO A 149 -9.33 15.06 -8.38
N GLN A 150 -8.60 15.20 -7.28
CA GLN A 150 -8.00 16.46 -6.87
C GLN A 150 -6.72 16.21 -6.07
N ILE A 151 -5.72 17.05 -6.29
CA ILE A 151 -4.51 17.13 -5.45
C ILE A 151 -4.30 18.61 -5.13
N ILE A 152 -4.16 18.92 -3.84
CA ILE A 152 -3.80 20.25 -3.34
C ILE A 152 -2.43 20.13 -2.69
N ALA A 153 -1.48 20.95 -3.12
CA ALA A 153 -0.13 20.98 -2.58
C ALA A 153 0.27 22.44 -2.34
N SER A 154 0.57 22.79 -1.09
CA SER A 154 1.11 24.09 -0.67
C SER A 154 0.44 25.27 -1.37
N ASP A 155 -0.83 25.52 -1.13
CA ASP A 155 -1.65 26.61 -1.69
C ASP A 155 -1.88 26.56 -3.22
N ASN A 156 -1.32 25.58 -3.93
CA ASN A 156 -1.60 25.35 -5.32
C ASN A 156 -2.62 24.24 -5.48
N THR A 157 -3.80 24.60 -5.98
CA THR A 157 -4.84 23.61 -6.33
C THR A 157 -4.62 23.16 -7.75
N PHE A 158 -4.40 21.87 -7.93
CA PHE A 158 -4.41 21.25 -9.25
C PHE A 158 -5.80 20.66 -9.49
N ASP A 159 -6.73 21.52 -9.87
CA ASP A 159 -8.03 21.09 -10.36
C ASP A 159 -7.85 20.54 -11.77
N LYS A 160 -8.15 19.26 -11.96
CA LYS A 160 -8.23 18.73 -13.32
C LYS A 160 -9.46 17.85 -13.53
N GLN A 161 -10.21 18.28 -14.52
CA GLN A 161 -10.96 17.38 -15.40
C GLN A 161 -9.95 16.55 -16.26
N GLY A 162 -9.02 15.84 -15.63
CA GLY A 162 -8.02 15.07 -16.33
C GLY A 162 -7.41 14.00 -15.45
N TYR A 163 -7.54 12.77 -15.88
CA TYR A 163 -6.89 11.62 -15.27
C TYR A 163 -5.39 11.69 -15.51
N TYR A 164 -4.57 11.74 -14.47
CA TYR A 164 -3.15 11.42 -14.60
C TYR A 164 -3.01 9.90 -14.70
N LYS A 165 -2.88 9.44 -15.92
CA LYS A 165 -2.57 8.05 -16.20
C LYS A 165 -1.07 7.96 -16.46
N ILE A 166 -0.29 7.64 -15.42
CA ILE A 166 1.11 7.31 -15.62
C ILE A 166 1.13 5.84 -16.06
N HIS A 167 1.20 5.62 -17.36
CA HIS A 167 1.49 4.31 -17.90
C HIS A 167 2.98 4.25 -18.22
N TYR A 168 3.71 3.45 -17.46
CA TYR A 168 5.00 2.98 -17.88
C TYR A 168 4.85 1.51 -18.28
N GLN A 169 5.06 1.25 -19.55
CA GLN A 169 5.22 -0.10 -20.10
C GLN A 169 6.61 -0.12 -20.70
N ILE A 170 7.49 -0.95 -20.14
CA ILE A 170 8.79 -1.30 -20.71
C ILE A 170 8.65 -2.65 -21.41
#